data_d998b703ba87626d7a0793547b082812
#
_entry.id   d998b703ba87626d7a0793547b082812
#
_cell.length_a   1.000
_cell.length_b   1.000
_cell.length_c   1.000
_cell.angle_alpha   90.00
_cell.angle_beta   90.00
_cell.angle_gamma   90.00
#
_symmetry.space_group_name_H-M   'P 1'
#
loop_
_entity.id
_entity.type
_entity.pdbx_description
1 polymer ?
#
loop_
_entity_poly.entity_id
_entity_poly.type
_entity_poly.pdbx_seq_one_letter_code
_entity_poly.pdbx_strand_id
1 'polypeptide(L)'
;MRRNYNTNILPNGFTKLQYIQSTGTQYIELENPYNWNSWKFECRGDFTRLTSDRQHLFGNDSGNYEINNNGTCTYNGVTKTLYGLIHTVTYEHRKITNTNKYRKTYTLDGELWTDFESTWNANSYISFFKHYMAGVWSRPAYAKLYYAKLYHDDVLIHDFIPAKRNSDNIVGLYDIITNTFYTNNGTGTFLYG
;
A
#
# COMPACT_ATOMS: atom_id res chain seq x y z
N MET A 1 23.20 19.39 0.00
CA MET A 1 22.80 19.42 -1.43
C MET A 1 21.43 18.75 -1.55
N ARG A 2 20.35 19.50 -1.77
CA ARG A 2 19.03 18.92 -2.04
C ARG A 2 19.01 18.47 -3.51
N ARG A 3 19.00 17.17 -3.75
CA ARG A 3 18.73 16.66 -5.10
C ARG A 3 17.26 16.96 -5.41
N ASN A 4 17.01 17.84 -6.38
CA ASN A 4 15.69 17.97 -6.98
C ASN A 4 15.40 16.68 -7.75
N TYR A 5 14.70 15.73 -7.11
CA TYR A 5 14.14 14.59 -7.81
C TYR A 5 12.98 15.11 -8.67
N ASN A 6 13.18 15.08 -9.97
CA ASN A 6 12.09 15.29 -10.93
C ASN A 6 11.23 14.03 -10.92
N THR A 7 10.26 13.97 -9.99
CA THR A 7 9.61 12.78 -9.42
C THR A 7 8.57 12.11 -10.32
N ASN A 8 8.58 12.34 -11.66
CA ASN A 8 7.54 11.79 -12.54
C ASN A 8 8.04 11.15 -13.84
N ILE A 9 9.34 10.91 -13.98
CA ILE A 9 9.88 10.33 -15.22
C ILE A 9 10.35 8.92 -14.95
N LEU A 10 9.58 7.95 -15.51
CA LEU A 10 10.07 6.56 -15.61
C LEU A 10 11.29 6.51 -16.51
N PRO A 11 12.26 5.59 -16.26
CA PRO A 11 13.39 5.40 -17.14
C PRO A 11 12.96 4.87 -18.52
N ASN A 12 13.83 5.06 -19.50
CA ASN A 12 13.61 4.46 -20.83
C ASN A 12 13.38 2.95 -20.70
N GLY A 13 12.46 2.42 -21.50
CA GLY A 13 12.09 1.02 -21.46
C GLY A 13 10.86 0.71 -20.59
N PHE A 14 10.27 1.71 -19.95
CA PHE A 14 9.01 1.59 -19.22
C PHE A 14 7.95 2.56 -19.76
N THR A 15 6.70 2.09 -19.75
CA THR A 15 5.51 2.92 -20.03
C THR A 15 4.74 3.11 -18.75
N LYS A 16 4.46 4.37 -18.38
CA LYS A 16 3.61 4.71 -17.24
C LYS A 16 2.17 4.28 -17.50
N LEU A 17 1.56 3.66 -16.51
CA LEU A 17 0.15 3.27 -16.52
C LEU A 17 -0.63 4.17 -15.55
N GLN A 18 -1.94 4.29 -15.79
CA GLN A 18 -2.81 4.98 -14.85
C GLN A 18 -3.00 4.17 -13.56
N TYR A 19 -3.16 2.85 -13.70
CA TYR A 19 -3.29 1.91 -12.59
C TYR A 19 -2.82 0.51 -12.99
N ILE A 20 -2.54 -0.32 -11.98
CA ILE A 20 -2.57 -1.79 -12.09
C ILE A 20 -3.73 -2.33 -11.27
N GLN A 21 -4.32 -3.45 -11.70
CA GLN A 21 -5.46 -4.06 -11.05
C GLN A 21 -5.21 -5.53 -10.78
N SER A 22 -5.43 -5.95 -9.53
CA SER A 22 -5.50 -7.35 -9.14
C SER A 22 -6.92 -7.88 -9.29
N THR A 23 -7.02 -9.13 -9.73
CA THR A 23 -8.26 -9.93 -9.81
C THR A 23 -8.31 -11.02 -8.72
N GLY A 24 -7.55 -10.82 -7.62
CA GLY A 24 -7.54 -11.69 -6.45
C GLY A 24 -6.43 -12.75 -6.43
N THR A 25 -5.59 -12.83 -7.46
CA THR A 25 -4.49 -13.80 -7.52
C THR A 25 -3.11 -13.14 -7.62
N GLN A 26 -3.06 -11.89 -8.03
CA GLN A 26 -1.84 -11.11 -8.15
C GLN A 26 -1.54 -10.38 -6.83
N TYR A 27 -0.27 -10.34 -6.46
CA TYR A 27 0.22 -9.54 -5.36
C TYR A 27 1.69 -9.16 -5.56
N ILE A 28 2.13 -8.13 -4.88
CA ILE A 28 3.54 -7.73 -4.84
C ILE A 28 3.97 -7.69 -3.38
N GLU A 29 5.12 -8.28 -3.11
CA GLU A 29 5.78 -8.30 -1.81
C GLU A 29 7.04 -7.46 -1.86
N LEU A 30 7.27 -6.64 -0.84
CA LEU A 30 8.56 -5.99 -0.65
C LEU A 30 9.48 -6.91 0.16
N GLU A 31 10.73 -7.07 -0.28
CA GLU A 31 11.66 -8.13 0.15
C GLU A 31 12.00 -8.15 1.65
N ASN A 32 11.78 -7.07 2.40
CA ASN A 32 12.16 -6.96 3.80
C ASN A 32 10.97 -6.67 4.72
N PRO A 33 10.88 -7.34 5.89
CA PRO A 33 9.95 -6.93 6.93
C PRO A 33 10.41 -5.59 7.51
N TYR A 34 9.51 -4.63 7.51
CA TYR A 34 9.77 -3.30 8.07
C TYR A 34 9.30 -3.24 9.52
N ASN A 35 10.24 -3.12 10.44
CA ASN A 35 9.99 -2.93 11.88
C ASN A 35 10.50 -1.58 12.33
N TRP A 36 9.86 -0.52 11.86
CA TRP A 36 10.26 0.84 12.17
C TRP A 36 9.44 1.44 13.30
N ASN A 37 10.09 2.26 14.11
CA ASN A 37 9.43 3.03 15.17
C ASN A 37 8.63 4.22 14.62
N SER A 38 8.94 4.66 13.40
CA SER A 38 8.24 5.76 12.73
C SER A 38 8.19 5.47 11.23
N TRP A 39 6.99 5.36 10.71
CA TRP A 39 6.76 5.19 9.27
C TRP A 39 5.38 5.68 8.86
N LYS A 40 5.26 6.00 7.60
CA LYS A 40 4.01 6.46 7.01
C LYS A 40 3.87 5.87 5.61
N PHE A 41 2.64 5.55 5.23
CA PHE A 41 2.33 5.34 3.83
C PHE A 41 1.23 6.28 3.33
N GLU A 42 1.22 6.54 2.05
CA GLU A 42 0.12 7.13 1.29
C GLU A 42 -0.18 6.19 0.12
N CYS A 43 -1.43 5.79 -0.04
CA CYS A 43 -1.85 4.86 -1.07
C CYS A 43 -3.16 5.33 -1.69
N ARG A 44 -3.21 5.41 -3.04
CA ARG A 44 -4.43 5.71 -3.80
C ARG A 44 -4.93 4.47 -4.51
N GLY A 45 -6.15 4.07 -4.20
CA GLY A 45 -6.73 2.84 -4.74
C GLY A 45 -8.25 2.83 -4.75
N ASP A 46 -8.78 1.75 -5.35
CA ASP A 46 -10.20 1.49 -5.49
C ASP A 46 -10.44 -0.02 -5.41
N PHE A 47 -11.38 -0.45 -4.56
CA PHE A 47 -11.81 -1.85 -4.50
C PHE A 47 -12.93 -2.08 -5.50
N THR A 48 -12.70 -2.97 -6.46
CA THR A 48 -13.55 -3.16 -7.64
C THR A 48 -14.60 -4.28 -7.50
N ARG A 49 -14.47 -5.11 -6.45
CA ARG A 49 -15.37 -6.22 -6.17
C ARG A 49 -15.43 -6.50 -4.67
N LEU A 50 -16.61 -6.78 -4.14
CA LEU A 50 -16.77 -7.35 -2.80
C LEU A 50 -16.56 -8.86 -2.83
N THR A 51 -16.00 -9.38 -1.75
CA THR A 51 -15.79 -10.81 -1.52
C THR A 51 -16.40 -11.24 -0.19
N SER A 52 -16.44 -12.52 0.10
CA SER A 52 -16.90 -13.05 1.40
C SER A 52 -15.94 -12.75 2.55
N ASP A 53 -14.73 -12.31 2.24
CA ASP A 53 -13.66 -12.05 3.22
C ASP A 53 -13.14 -10.62 3.08
N ARG A 54 -12.26 -10.22 4.01
CA ARG A 54 -11.52 -8.96 3.92
C ARG A 54 -10.61 -8.94 2.71
N GLN A 55 -10.36 -7.74 2.20
CA GLN A 55 -9.43 -7.49 1.10
C GLN A 55 -8.39 -6.47 1.54
N HIS A 56 -7.14 -6.72 1.23
CA HIS A 56 -6.01 -5.86 1.58
C HIS A 56 -5.36 -5.29 0.32
N LEU A 57 -5.33 -3.97 0.20
CA LEU A 57 -4.71 -3.30 -0.93
C LEU A 57 -3.24 -2.97 -0.68
N PHE A 58 -2.90 -2.42 0.49
CA PHE A 58 -1.52 -2.01 0.81
C PHE A 58 -1.28 -1.93 2.32
N GLY A 59 -0.05 -2.22 2.75
CA GLY A 59 0.42 -2.07 4.13
C GLY A 59 0.94 -3.37 4.76
N ASN A 60 0.90 -3.42 6.08
CA ASN A 60 1.28 -4.56 6.91
C ASN A 60 0.33 -4.70 8.11
N ASP A 61 0.67 -5.61 9.07
CA ASP A 61 -0.15 -5.81 10.27
C ASP A 61 -0.26 -4.60 11.20
N SER A 62 0.70 -3.67 11.17
CA SER A 62 0.66 -2.46 12.01
C SER A 62 -0.26 -1.40 11.46
N GLY A 63 -0.39 -1.33 10.13
CA GLY A 63 -1.24 -0.38 9.44
C GLY A 63 -1.44 -0.78 7.98
N ASN A 64 -2.68 -0.66 7.52
CA ASN A 64 -3.05 -1.13 6.20
C ASN A 64 -4.18 -0.29 5.57
N TYR A 65 -4.36 -0.47 4.26
CA TYR A 65 -5.54 -0.05 3.51
C TYR A 65 -6.31 -1.31 3.11
N GLU A 66 -7.39 -1.59 3.83
CA GLU A 66 -8.22 -2.78 3.61
C GLU A 66 -9.72 -2.46 3.66
N ILE A 67 -10.54 -3.40 3.20
CA ILE A 67 -11.99 -3.38 3.41
C ILE A 67 -12.49 -4.73 3.94
N ASN A 68 -13.60 -4.68 4.67
CA ASN A 68 -14.39 -5.86 5.07
C ASN A 68 -15.26 -6.33 3.89
N ASN A 69 -15.93 -7.46 4.08
CA ASN A 69 -16.84 -8.06 3.10
C ASN A 69 -18.06 -7.19 2.72
N ASN A 70 -18.41 -6.20 3.52
CA ASN A 70 -19.47 -5.22 3.24
C ASN A 70 -18.96 -3.90 2.60
N GLY A 71 -17.67 -3.83 2.22
CA GLY A 71 -17.08 -2.66 1.60
C GLY A 71 -16.68 -1.54 2.54
N THR A 72 -16.74 -1.78 3.85
CA THR A 72 -16.33 -0.81 4.87
C THR A 72 -14.97 -1.15 5.46
N CYS A 73 -14.33 -0.17 6.06
CA CYS A 73 -13.19 -0.38 6.94
C CYS A 73 -13.41 0.32 8.27
N THR A 74 -12.96 -0.28 9.35
CA THR A 74 -13.10 0.24 10.70
C THR A 74 -11.75 0.28 11.40
N TYR A 75 -11.30 1.47 11.78
CA TYR A 75 -10.15 1.65 12.64
C TYR A 75 -10.58 2.37 13.93
N ASN A 76 -10.20 1.80 15.07
CA ASN A 76 -10.52 2.33 16.42
C ASN A 76 -12.01 2.73 16.57
N GLY A 77 -12.92 1.88 16.08
CA GLY A 77 -14.37 2.10 16.17
C GLY A 77 -14.96 3.08 15.16
N VAL A 78 -14.14 3.76 14.34
CA VAL A 78 -14.62 4.68 13.29
C VAL A 78 -14.69 3.96 11.97
N THR A 79 -15.90 3.83 11.42
CA THR A 79 -16.16 3.10 10.16
C THR A 79 -16.32 4.07 8.98
N LYS A 80 -15.70 3.73 7.86
CA LYS A 80 -15.86 4.40 6.56
C LYS A 80 -16.20 3.39 5.47
N THR A 81 -17.00 3.81 4.50
CA THR A 81 -17.28 3.04 3.28
C THR A 81 -16.23 3.41 2.23
N LEU A 82 -15.54 2.40 1.68
CA LEU A 82 -14.43 2.59 0.75
C LEU A 82 -14.66 1.89 -0.61
N TYR A 83 -15.62 0.97 -0.69
CA TYR A 83 -15.90 0.22 -1.90
C TYR A 83 -16.51 1.07 -3.00
N GLY A 84 -16.04 0.90 -4.24
CA GLY A 84 -16.58 1.52 -5.44
C GLY A 84 -16.20 2.98 -5.64
N LEU A 85 -15.30 3.51 -4.81
CA LEU A 85 -14.78 4.88 -4.91
C LEU A 85 -13.25 4.86 -4.85
N ILE A 86 -12.64 5.81 -5.57
CA ILE A 86 -11.19 6.01 -5.52
C ILE A 86 -10.87 6.86 -4.30
N HIS A 87 -10.12 6.29 -3.37
CA HIS A 87 -9.69 6.99 -2.16
C HIS A 87 -8.17 7.07 -2.06
N THR A 88 -7.69 8.12 -1.40
CA THR A 88 -6.32 8.20 -0.89
C THR A 88 -6.36 7.97 0.61
N VAL A 89 -5.73 6.88 1.05
CA VAL A 89 -5.54 6.58 2.48
C VAL A 89 -4.10 6.87 2.85
N THR A 90 -3.93 7.66 3.90
CA THR A 90 -2.62 7.85 4.56
C THR A 90 -2.68 7.19 5.92
N TYR A 91 -1.65 6.46 6.25
CA TYR A 91 -1.42 5.92 7.59
C TYR A 91 -0.08 6.39 8.11
N GLU A 92 -0.06 6.83 9.35
CA GLU A 92 1.14 7.22 10.06
C GLU A 92 1.26 6.44 11.38
N HIS A 93 2.45 5.94 11.64
CA HIS A 93 2.83 5.17 12.80
C HIS A 93 4.06 5.80 13.44
N ARG A 94 3.92 6.30 14.67
CA ARG A 94 5.01 6.95 15.41
C ARG A 94 5.13 6.40 16.81
N LYS A 95 6.34 6.03 17.20
CA LYS A 95 6.64 5.66 18.58
C LYS A 95 6.51 6.88 19.49
N ILE A 96 5.81 6.71 20.61
CA ILE A 96 5.71 7.74 21.65
C ILE A 96 6.95 7.63 22.55
N THR A 97 7.72 8.71 22.62
CA THR A 97 8.97 8.77 23.39
C THR A 97 8.78 8.29 24.83
N ASN A 98 9.73 7.48 25.32
CA ASN A 98 9.73 6.93 26.69
C ASN A 98 8.53 6.05 27.05
N THR A 99 7.87 5.47 26.04
CA THR A 99 6.77 4.52 26.24
C THR A 99 6.95 3.26 25.39
N ASN A 100 6.11 2.24 25.62
CA ASN A 100 5.95 1.10 24.73
C ASN A 100 4.79 1.26 23.74
N LYS A 101 4.28 2.49 23.59
CA LYS A 101 3.12 2.80 22.74
C LYS A 101 3.54 3.49 21.45
N TYR A 102 2.65 3.39 20.49
CA TYR A 102 2.72 4.03 19.17
C TYR A 102 1.44 4.83 18.95
N ARG A 103 1.58 6.04 18.41
CA ARG A 103 0.48 6.80 17.86
C ARG A 103 0.22 6.36 16.45
N LYS A 104 -1.05 6.05 16.13
CA LYS A 104 -1.51 5.60 14.83
C LYS A 104 -2.55 6.56 14.32
N THR A 105 -2.27 7.20 13.19
CA THR A 105 -3.14 8.19 12.57
C THR A 105 -3.53 7.73 11.18
N TYR A 106 -4.83 7.71 10.88
CA TYR A 106 -5.35 7.46 9.54
C TYR A 106 -6.03 8.73 9.01
N THR A 107 -5.78 9.03 7.74
CA THR A 107 -6.55 10.02 6.99
C THR A 107 -7.20 9.37 5.77
N LEU A 108 -8.35 9.93 5.36
CA LEU A 108 -9.06 9.55 4.14
C LEU A 108 -9.24 10.81 3.30
N ASP A 109 -8.69 10.83 2.09
CA ASP A 109 -8.74 11.97 1.15
C ASP A 109 -8.25 13.30 1.77
N GLY A 110 -7.26 13.21 2.68
CA GLY A 110 -6.68 14.34 3.41
C GLY A 110 -7.37 14.70 4.71
N GLU A 111 -8.55 14.16 4.99
CA GLU A 111 -9.30 14.41 6.21
C GLU A 111 -8.97 13.39 7.31
N LEU A 112 -8.87 13.82 8.56
CA LEU A 112 -8.64 12.91 9.68
C LEU A 112 -9.75 11.88 9.78
N TRP A 113 -9.37 10.60 9.67
CA TRP A 113 -10.29 9.48 9.88
C TRP A 113 -10.31 9.06 11.35
N THR A 114 -9.15 8.73 11.90
CA THR A 114 -8.99 8.37 13.31
C THR A 114 -7.55 8.52 13.78
N ASP A 115 -7.38 8.74 15.08
CA ASP A 115 -6.09 8.86 15.75
C ASP A 115 -6.18 8.16 17.11
N PHE A 116 -5.25 7.25 17.40
CA PHE A 116 -5.26 6.47 18.63
C PHE A 116 -3.89 5.96 19.03
N GLU A 117 -3.75 5.54 20.28
CA GLU A 117 -2.55 4.89 20.78
C GLU A 117 -2.71 3.36 20.80
N SER A 118 -1.62 2.66 20.53
CA SER A 118 -1.57 1.19 20.53
C SER A 118 -0.18 0.72 20.98
N THR A 119 -0.12 -0.42 21.66
CA THR A 119 1.13 -1.13 21.93
C THR A 119 1.54 -2.04 20.79
N TRP A 120 0.65 -2.23 19.79
CA TRP A 120 0.88 -3.13 18.67
C TRP A 120 1.83 -2.52 17.65
N ASN A 121 2.97 -3.20 17.44
CA ASN A 121 3.91 -2.93 16.37
C ASN A 121 4.30 -4.28 15.76
N ALA A 122 3.76 -4.60 14.59
CA ALA A 122 4.04 -5.84 13.92
C ALA A 122 5.30 -5.74 13.08
N ASN A 123 6.12 -6.79 13.14
CA ASN A 123 7.23 -7.00 12.23
C ASN A 123 6.74 -7.91 11.09
N SER A 124 6.13 -7.34 10.08
CA SER A 124 5.59 -8.06 8.93
C SER A 124 5.93 -7.39 7.61
N TYR A 125 5.84 -8.16 6.53
CA TYR A 125 6.11 -7.66 5.18
C TYR A 125 5.11 -6.60 4.78
N ILE A 126 5.57 -5.54 4.12
CA ILE A 126 4.70 -4.63 3.38
C ILE A 126 4.37 -5.29 2.04
N SER A 127 3.09 -5.27 1.69
CA SER A 127 2.59 -5.94 0.49
C SER A 127 1.47 -5.15 -0.19
N PHE A 128 1.27 -5.45 -1.47
CA PHE A 128 0.18 -4.95 -2.30
C PHE A 128 -0.74 -6.09 -2.70
N PHE A 129 -2.05 -5.87 -2.64
CA PHE A 129 -3.14 -6.76 -3.07
C PHE A 129 -3.29 -8.06 -2.29
N LYS A 130 -2.48 -8.29 -1.26
CA LYS A 130 -2.56 -9.45 -0.40
C LYS A 130 -1.84 -9.17 0.92
N HIS A 131 -2.37 -9.70 2.01
CA HIS A 131 -1.83 -9.47 3.34
C HIS A 131 -0.97 -10.65 3.80
N TYR A 132 0.22 -10.37 4.35
CA TYR A 132 1.04 -11.36 5.03
C TYR A 132 0.85 -11.23 6.53
N MET A 133 0.28 -12.25 7.17
CA MET A 133 0.03 -12.27 8.61
C MET A 133 0.40 -13.63 9.19
N ALA A 134 1.16 -13.62 10.28
CA ALA A 134 1.55 -14.84 11.02
C ALA A 134 2.11 -15.98 10.15
N GLY A 135 2.93 -15.64 9.14
CA GLY A 135 3.52 -16.63 8.24
C GLY A 135 2.64 -17.05 7.06
N VAL A 136 1.44 -16.49 6.93
CA VAL A 136 0.48 -16.88 5.90
C VAL A 136 0.05 -15.69 5.05
N TRP A 137 -0.01 -15.88 3.74
CA TRP A 137 -0.61 -14.94 2.81
C TRP A 137 -2.14 -15.09 2.81
N SER A 138 -2.85 -13.98 3.03
CA SER A 138 -4.30 -13.94 3.16
C SER A 138 -4.90 -12.66 2.55
N ARG A 139 -6.22 -12.51 2.59
CA ARG A 139 -6.97 -11.31 2.21
C ARG A 139 -6.64 -10.77 0.80
N PRO A 140 -6.74 -11.61 -0.25
CA PRO A 140 -6.48 -11.16 -1.62
C PRO A 140 -7.45 -10.06 -2.01
N ALA A 141 -6.97 -9.06 -2.77
CA ALA A 141 -7.78 -7.92 -3.18
C ALA A 141 -8.18 -7.98 -4.66
N TYR A 142 -9.42 -7.62 -4.93
CA TYR A 142 -9.92 -7.19 -6.23
C TYR A 142 -9.91 -5.66 -6.24
N ALA A 143 -8.79 -5.07 -6.65
CA ALA A 143 -8.58 -3.63 -6.47
C ALA A 143 -7.68 -3.07 -7.56
N LYS A 144 -7.81 -1.75 -7.79
CA LYS A 144 -6.88 -0.93 -8.56
C LYS A 144 -5.96 -0.17 -7.63
N LEU A 145 -4.70 -0.05 -8.02
CA LEU A 145 -3.70 0.79 -7.38
C LEU A 145 -3.23 1.84 -8.38
N TYR A 146 -3.32 3.11 -8.00
CA TYR A 146 -2.91 4.25 -8.81
C TYR A 146 -1.51 4.73 -8.47
N TYR A 147 -1.14 4.71 -7.19
CA TYR A 147 0.20 4.92 -6.67
C TYR A 147 0.28 4.51 -5.19
N ALA A 148 1.50 4.34 -4.70
CA ALA A 148 1.77 4.26 -3.28
C ALA A 148 3.13 4.87 -2.93
N LYS A 149 3.22 5.46 -1.74
CA LYS A 149 4.44 6.04 -1.20
C LYS A 149 4.69 5.52 0.19
N LEU A 150 5.96 5.29 0.52
CA LEU A 150 6.39 4.84 1.83
C LEU A 150 7.49 5.77 2.37
N TYR A 151 7.33 6.16 3.63
CA TYR A 151 8.24 7.06 4.34
C TYR A 151 8.76 6.38 5.59
N HIS A 152 10.02 6.62 5.90
CA HIS A 152 10.67 6.29 7.16
C HIS A 152 11.27 7.56 7.76
N ASP A 153 10.91 7.87 9.02
CA ASP A 153 11.30 9.12 9.70
C ASP A 153 11.07 10.37 8.81
N ASP A 154 9.89 10.46 8.19
CA ASP A 154 9.47 11.52 7.25
C ASP A 154 10.29 11.61 5.94
N VAL A 155 11.24 10.72 5.71
CA VAL A 155 11.98 10.62 4.46
C VAL A 155 11.24 9.68 3.51
N LEU A 156 10.94 10.12 2.30
CA LEU A 156 10.37 9.27 1.24
C LEU A 156 11.42 8.24 0.81
N ILE A 157 11.12 6.97 1.03
CA ILE A 157 12.03 5.85 0.73
C ILE A 157 11.56 4.98 -0.42
N HIS A 158 10.26 5.01 -0.73
CA HIS A 158 9.68 4.38 -1.92
C HIS A 158 8.59 5.26 -2.52
N ASP A 159 8.54 5.35 -3.85
CA ASP A 159 7.48 6.00 -4.61
C ASP A 159 7.11 5.10 -5.79
N PHE A 160 6.04 4.33 -5.61
CA PHE A 160 5.60 3.29 -6.53
C PHE A 160 4.65 3.84 -7.57
N ILE A 161 5.01 3.66 -8.83
CA ILE A 161 4.22 4.06 -10.00
C ILE A 161 3.82 2.81 -10.79
N PRO A 162 2.54 2.63 -11.14
CA PRO A 162 2.12 1.62 -12.11
C PRO A 162 2.86 1.75 -13.43
N ALA A 163 3.48 0.66 -13.86
CA ALA A 163 4.31 0.66 -15.07
C ALA A 163 4.25 -0.66 -15.82
N LYS A 164 4.50 -0.59 -17.12
CA LYS A 164 4.73 -1.73 -18.00
C LYS A 164 6.14 -1.66 -18.54
N ARG A 165 6.90 -2.76 -18.41
CA ARG A 165 8.21 -2.92 -19.05
C ARG A 165 8.02 -3.26 -20.52
N ASN A 166 8.64 -2.47 -21.42
CA ASN A 166 8.37 -2.53 -22.85
C ASN A 166 9.01 -3.75 -23.54
N SER A 167 10.09 -4.31 -22.98
CA SER A 167 10.82 -5.45 -23.57
C SER A 167 10.04 -6.76 -23.59
N ASP A 168 9.15 -6.95 -22.60
CA ASP A 168 8.41 -8.21 -22.38
C ASP A 168 6.94 -8.01 -22.00
N ASN A 169 6.47 -6.75 -21.98
CA ASN A 169 5.12 -6.34 -21.60
C ASN A 169 4.69 -6.72 -20.16
N ILE A 170 5.65 -7.02 -19.28
CA ILE A 170 5.34 -7.28 -17.86
C ILE A 170 4.86 -6.02 -17.21
N VAL A 171 3.75 -6.15 -16.44
CA VAL A 171 3.09 -5.09 -15.69
C VAL A 171 3.42 -5.24 -14.20
N GLY A 172 3.69 -4.11 -13.54
CA GLY A 172 4.06 -4.08 -12.13
C GLY A 172 4.13 -2.66 -11.57
N LEU A 173 4.89 -2.49 -10.51
CA LEU A 173 5.16 -1.21 -9.86
C LEU A 173 6.63 -0.84 -10.04
N TYR A 174 6.89 0.34 -10.58
CA TYR A 174 8.23 0.90 -10.62
C TYR A 174 8.42 1.83 -9.43
N ASP A 175 9.41 1.55 -8.60
CA ASP A 175 9.83 2.44 -7.52
C ASP A 175 10.89 3.40 -8.05
N ILE A 176 10.53 4.68 -8.15
CA ILE A 176 11.42 5.72 -8.70
C ILE A 176 12.51 6.16 -7.73
N ILE A 177 12.41 5.84 -6.44
CA ILE A 177 13.44 6.15 -5.44
C ILE A 177 14.57 5.13 -5.50
N THR A 178 14.23 3.84 -5.56
CA THR A 178 15.22 2.74 -5.55
C THR A 178 15.59 2.29 -6.97
N ASN A 179 14.91 2.78 -8.01
CA ASN A 179 15.03 2.32 -9.39
C ASN A 179 14.77 0.82 -9.56
N THR A 180 13.80 0.28 -8.81
CA THR A 180 13.46 -1.15 -8.80
C THR A 180 12.10 -1.38 -9.41
N PHE A 181 11.97 -2.40 -10.26
CA PHE A 181 10.70 -2.81 -10.84
C PHE A 181 10.18 -4.07 -10.13
N TYR A 182 9.08 -3.92 -9.42
CA TYR A 182 8.41 -4.99 -8.69
C TYR A 182 7.34 -5.62 -9.56
N THR A 183 7.38 -6.93 -9.69
CA THR A 183 6.44 -7.70 -10.52
C THR A 183 5.52 -8.56 -9.65
N ASN A 184 4.57 -9.24 -10.29
CA ASN A 184 3.65 -10.15 -9.62
C ASN A 184 4.37 -11.35 -8.97
N ASN A 185 4.17 -11.55 -7.68
CA ASN A 185 4.62 -12.73 -6.92
C ASN A 185 3.56 -13.85 -6.90
N GLY A 186 2.34 -13.57 -7.38
CA GLY A 186 1.22 -14.50 -7.46
C GLY A 186 1.08 -15.17 -8.82
N THR A 187 -0.15 -15.49 -9.19
CA THR A 187 -0.49 -16.12 -10.47
C THR A 187 -1.26 -15.17 -11.38
N GLY A 188 -1.22 -15.46 -12.70
CA GLY A 188 -1.85 -14.60 -13.71
C GLY A 188 -1.10 -13.29 -13.93
N THR A 189 -1.76 -12.33 -14.54
CA THR A 189 -1.20 -11.00 -14.87
C THR A 189 -2.09 -9.90 -14.31
N PHE A 190 -1.49 -8.78 -13.91
CA PHE A 190 -2.26 -7.58 -13.58
C PHE A 190 -3.01 -7.07 -14.80
N LEU A 191 -4.27 -6.66 -14.62
CA LEU A 191 -4.94 -5.78 -15.56
C LEU A 191 -4.40 -4.35 -15.37
N TYR A 192 -4.55 -3.50 -16.38
CA TYR A 192 -4.03 -2.13 -16.31
C TYR A 192 -4.81 -1.17 -17.21
N GLY A 193 -4.68 0.12 -16.98
CA GLY A 193 -5.17 1.22 -17.80
C GLY A 193 -4.25 2.43 -17.76
#